data_6d0e32174244090669482da0f4e935b9
#
_entry.id   6d0e32174244090669482da0f4e935b9
#
_cell.length_a   1.000
_cell.length_b   1.000
_cell.length_c   1.000
_cell.angle_alpha   90.00
_cell.angle_beta   90.00
_cell.angle_gamma   90.00
#
_symmetry.space_group_name_H-M   'P 1'
#
loop_
_entity.id
_entity.type
_entity.pdbx_description
1 polymer ?
#
loop_
_entity_poly.entity_id
_entity_poly.type
_entity_poly.pdbx_seq_one_letter_code
_entity_poly.pdbx_strand_id
1 'polypeptide(L)'
;MKSGGALVGMLALAACTAAAPPEASEPGPAFDPVAFFTGPSHGDGQLDQIMKGVRTVTVDSVGKPEANGSLTLTQRIAMQGDPPRTRVWRLKQIAPGRYAGSLTDASGPVETVAIGRAIRIRYPMKGGLMVEQWLTALPGGRAIDNRLTVTKWGMRVATLRERIEKR
;
A
#
# COMPACT_ATOMS: atom_id res chain seq x y z
N MET A 1 20.04 35.91 45.93
CA MET A 1 18.92 35.73 44.98
C MET A 1 19.52 35.07 43.75
N LYS A 2 19.27 33.77 43.53
CA LYS A 2 19.74 33.03 42.38
C LYS A 2 18.50 32.40 41.70
N SER A 3 18.14 32.94 40.54
CA SER A 3 17.04 32.45 39.69
C SER A 3 17.56 31.26 38.91
N GLY A 4 17.03 30.05 39.18
CA GLY A 4 17.26 28.87 38.37
C GLY A 4 16.19 28.78 37.29
N GLY A 5 16.57 28.99 36.04
CA GLY A 5 15.70 28.76 34.89
C GLY A 5 15.71 27.24 34.52
N ALA A 6 14.57 26.61 34.64
CA ALA A 6 14.38 25.24 34.16
C ALA A 6 14.16 25.25 32.64
N LEU A 7 15.08 24.67 31.90
CA LEU A 7 14.97 24.43 30.45
C LEU A 7 14.09 23.17 30.23
N VAL A 8 12.85 23.37 29.83
CA VAL A 8 11.97 22.25 29.41
C VAL A 8 12.34 21.88 27.98
N GLY A 9 13.08 20.80 27.84
CA GLY A 9 13.40 20.22 26.54
C GLY A 9 12.17 19.54 25.94
N MET A 10 11.62 20.12 24.86
CA MET A 10 10.53 19.57 24.09
C MET A 10 11.09 18.49 23.14
N LEU A 11 10.94 17.20 23.50
CA LEU A 11 11.24 16.10 22.60
C LEU A 11 10.19 16.07 21.49
N ALA A 12 10.54 16.51 20.30
CA ALA A 12 9.73 16.32 19.10
C ALA A 12 9.85 14.84 18.67
N LEU A 13 8.82 14.03 18.91
CA LEU A 13 8.70 12.71 18.28
C LEU A 13 8.50 12.91 16.77
N ALA A 14 9.55 12.76 15.98
CA ALA A 14 9.44 12.64 14.54
C ALA A 14 8.75 11.30 14.21
N ALA A 15 7.46 11.34 13.93
CA ALA A 15 6.75 10.20 13.35
C ALA A 15 7.34 9.95 11.96
N CYS A 16 8.08 8.84 11.78
CA CYS A 16 8.55 8.39 10.48
C CYS A 16 7.34 7.92 9.64
N THR A 17 6.60 8.87 9.05
CA THR A 17 5.69 8.57 7.97
C THR A 17 6.51 8.32 6.72
N ALA A 18 6.22 7.22 5.99
CA ALA A 18 6.85 7.00 4.70
C ALA A 18 6.50 8.18 3.79
N ALA A 19 7.51 8.90 3.30
CA ALA A 19 7.28 10.02 2.40
C ALA A 19 6.60 9.52 1.11
N ALA A 20 5.67 10.32 0.58
CA ALA A 20 5.07 10.05 -0.72
C ALA A 20 6.17 9.90 -1.78
N PRO A 21 6.05 8.92 -2.71
CA PRO A 21 6.97 8.83 -3.83
C PRO A 21 6.95 10.16 -4.62
N PRO A 22 8.08 10.66 -5.11
CA PRO A 22 8.13 11.90 -5.90
C PRO A 22 7.14 11.90 -7.07
N GLU A 23 6.97 10.76 -7.72
CA GLU A 23 6.08 10.55 -8.87
C GLU A 23 4.58 10.70 -8.51
N ALA A 24 4.20 10.58 -7.24
CA ALA A 24 2.82 10.79 -6.79
C ALA A 24 2.37 12.24 -6.95
N SER A 25 3.31 13.20 -6.89
CA SER A 25 3.05 14.63 -7.00
C SER A 25 3.08 15.16 -8.43
N GLU A 26 3.44 14.34 -9.42
CA GLU A 26 3.45 14.75 -10.81
C GLU A 26 2.03 15.00 -11.34
N PRO A 27 1.82 16.05 -12.18
CA PRO A 27 0.56 16.27 -12.86
C PRO A 27 0.18 15.08 -13.76
N GLY A 28 -1.07 14.69 -13.73
CA GLY A 28 -1.58 13.62 -14.59
C GLY A 28 -3.02 13.25 -14.21
N PRO A 29 -3.66 12.39 -15.02
CA PRO A 29 -5.01 11.91 -14.70
C PRO A 29 -4.98 11.18 -13.36
N ALA A 30 -6.03 11.39 -12.56
CA ALA A 30 -6.18 10.67 -11.30
C ALA A 30 -6.16 9.15 -11.54
N PHE A 31 -5.41 8.44 -10.73
CA PHE A 31 -5.37 6.97 -10.82
C PHE A 31 -6.69 6.37 -10.34
N ASP A 32 -7.32 5.56 -11.20
CA ASP A 32 -8.52 4.78 -10.87
C ASP A 32 -8.14 3.31 -10.63
N PRO A 33 -8.14 2.84 -9.36
CA PRO A 33 -7.79 1.46 -9.03
C PRO A 33 -8.82 0.46 -9.53
N VAL A 34 -10.10 0.83 -9.62
CA VAL A 34 -11.16 -0.06 -10.12
C VAL A 34 -10.93 -0.34 -11.59
N ALA A 35 -10.70 0.69 -12.39
CA ALA A 35 -10.42 0.54 -13.83
C ALA A 35 -9.10 -0.21 -14.07
N PHE A 36 -8.04 0.11 -13.30
CA PHE A 36 -6.74 -0.56 -13.47
C PHE A 36 -6.83 -2.05 -13.14
N PHE A 37 -7.38 -2.41 -11.98
CA PHE A 37 -7.40 -3.80 -11.52
C PHE A 37 -8.56 -4.63 -12.06
N THR A 38 -9.43 -4.10 -12.92
CA THR A 38 -10.42 -4.89 -13.65
C THR A 38 -9.72 -5.80 -14.65
N GLY A 39 -9.97 -7.12 -14.56
CA GLY A 39 -9.32 -8.16 -15.34
C GLY A 39 -8.03 -8.68 -14.71
N PRO A 40 -7.18 -9.39 -15.50
CA PRO A 40 -5.94 -9.96 -15.00
C PRO A 40 -4.81 -8.94 -14.90
N SER A 41 -3.97 -9.08 -13.87
CA SER A 41 -2.72 -8.35 -13.72
C SER A 41 -1.68 -9.21 -13.02
N HIS A 42 -0.41 -8.86 -13.21
CA HIS A 42 0.73 -9.58 -12.65
C HIS A 42 1.72 -8.60 -12.02
N GLY A 43 2.24 -8.96 -10.87
CA GLY A 43 3.24 -8.17 -10.15
C GLY A 43 4.48 -8.98 -9.87
N ASP A 44 5.66 -8.38 -10.14
CA ASP A 44 6.96 -8.88 -9.74
C ASP A 44 7.61 -7.90 -8.78
N GLY A 45 8.11 -8.41 -7.66
CA GLY A 45 8.64 -7.56 -6.62
C GLY A 45 9.69 -8.21 -5.72
N GLN A 46 10.23 -7.37 -4.85
CA GLN A 46 11.17 -7.76 -3.81
C GLN A 46 10.68 -7.24 -2.45
N LEU A 47 10.53 -8.15 -1.51
CA LEU A 47 10.21 -7.88 -0.12
C LEU A 47 11.49 -7.98 0.71
N ASP A 48 11.90 -6.85 1.29
CA ASP A 48 12.99 -6.78 2.26
C ASP A 48 12.39 -6.79 3.68
N GLN A 49 12.78 -7.76 4.49
CA GLN A 49 12.30 -7.92 5.87
C GLN A 49 13.47 -7.95 6.84
N ILE A 50 13.35 -7.20 7.92
CA ILE A 50 14.32 -7.29 9.03
C ILE A 50 14.44 -8.75 9.47
N MET A 51 15.66 -9.24 9.62
CA MET A 51 16.05 -10.60 10.01
C MET A 51 15.80 -11.70 8.96
N LYS A 52 15.07 -11.46 7.88
CA LYS A 52 14.83 -12.46 6.82
C LYS A 52 15.49 -12.11 5.49
N GLY A 53 15.96 -10.86 5.34
CA GLY A 53 16.58 -10.37 4.12
C GLY A 53 15.60 -10.16 2.96
N VAL A 54 16.14 -10.06 1.77
CA VAL A 54 15.39 -9.80 0.54
C VAL A 54 14.88 -11.12 -0.06
N ARG A 55 13.58 -11.16 -0.39
CA ARG A 55 12.93 -12.30 -1.03
C ARG A 55 12.12 -11.84 -2.23
N THR A 56 12.11 -12.65 -3.29
CA THR A 56 11.24 -12.39 -4.45
C THR A 56 9.79 -12.67 -4.12
N VAL A 57 8.91 -11.84 -4.67
CA VAL A 57 7.46 -11.97 -4.54
C VAL A 57 6.85 -11.83 -5.93
N THR A 58 5.94 -12.73 -6.28
CA THR A 58 5.09 -12.63 -7.47
C THR A 58 3.63 -12.62 -7.05
N VAL A 59 2.80 -11.81 -7.73
CA VAL A 59 1.39 -11.67 -7.43
C VAL A 59 0.58 -11.76 -8.71
N ASP A 60 -0.16 -12.85 -8.89
CA ASP A 60 -1.18 -12.95 -9.93
C ASP A 60 -2.52 -12.49 -9.39
N SER A 61 -3.15 -11.56 -10.08
CA SER A 61 -4.38 -10.92 -9.64
C SER A 61 -5.47 -11.01 -10.71
N VAL A 62 -6.71 -11.18 -10.26
CA VAL A 62 -7.89 -11.08 -11.12
C VAL A 62 -8.93 -10.21 -10.42
N GLY A 63 -9.27 -9.09 -11.05
CA GLY A 63 -10.30 -8.16 -10.57
C GLY A 63 -11.61 -8.34 -11.31
N LYS A 64 -12.70 -8.47 -10.56
CA LYS A 64 -14.07 -8.56 -11.06
C LYS A 64 -14.86 -7.36 -10.58
N PRO A 65 -15.35 -6.50 -11.50
CA PRO A 65 -16.28 -5.44 -11.15
C PRO A 65 -17.64 -6.06 -10.79
N GLU A 66 -18.27 -5.52 -9.75
CA GLU A 66 -19.57 -5.94 -9.25
C GLU A 66 -20.67 -4.96 -9.70
N ALA A 67 -21.92 -5.41 -9.78
CA ALA A 67 -23.06 -4.58 -10.22
C ALA A 67 -23.26 -3.31 -9.35
N ASN A 68 -22.83 -3.33 -8.11
CA ASN A 68 -22.91 -2.19 -7.17
C ASN A 68 -21.75 -1.18 -7.31
N GLY A 69 -20.90 -1.33 -8.35
CA GLY A 69 -19.74 -0.47 -8.60
C GLY A 69 -18.52 -0.77 -7.72
N SER A 70 -18.53 -1.86 -6.94
CA SER A 70 -17.34 -2.31 -6.23
C SER A 70 -16.46 -3.23 -7.10
N LEU A 71 -15.21 -3.38 -6.71
CA LEU A 71 -14.25 -4.33 -7.29
C LEU A 71 -13.94 -5.41 -6.26
N THR A 72 -14.05 -6.67 -6.65
CA THR A 72 -13.46 -7.80 -5.92
C THR A 72 -12.17 -8.22 -6.63
N LEU A 73 -11.01 -8.04 -5.95
CA LEU A 73 -9.70 -8.40 -6.48
C LEU A 73 -9.17 -9.60 -5.72
N THR A 74 -9.05 -10.73 -6.40
CA THR A 74 -8.43 -11.96 -5.86
C THR A 74 -6.96 -12.00 -6.29
N GLN A 75 -6.08 -12.21 -5.33
CA GLN A 75 -4.62 -12.24 -5.55
C GLN A 75 -4.04 -13.55 -5.06
N ARG A 76 -3.28 -14.23 -5.91
CA ARG A 76 -2.42 -15.35 -5.55
C ARG A 76 -0.99 -14.83 -5.38
N ILE A 77 -0.46 -14.91 -4.17
CA ILE A 77 0.86 -14.42 -3.81
C ILE A 77 1.79 -15.61 -3.65
N ALA A 78 2.86 -15.64 -4.41
CA ALA A 78 3.97 -16.56 -4.23
C ALA A 78 5.20 -15.78 -3.74
N MET A 79 5.80 -16.23 -2.64
CA MET A 79 6.96 -15.62 -2.03
C MET A 79 8.03 -16.68 -1.84
N GLN A 80 9.26 -16.34 -2.20
CA GLN A 80 10.39 -17.25 -2.07
C GLN A 80 10.50 -17.82 -0.65
N GLY A 81 10.48 -19.15 -0.54
CA GLY A 81 10.60 -19.86 0.73
C GLY A 81 9.29 -20.08 1.48
N ASP A 82 8.17 -19.55 1.02
CA ASP A 82 6.86 -19.73 1.65
C ASP A 82 5.86 -20.41 0.69
N PRO A 83 4.89 -21.20 1.18
CA PRO A 83 3.81 -21.71 0.33
C PRO A 83 2.96 -20.55 -0.21
N PRO A 84 2.46 -20.66 -1.45
CA PRO A 84 1.59 -19.65 -2.04
C PRO A 84 0.32 -19.46 -1.19
N ARG A 85 -0.15 -18.21 -1.12
CA ARG A 85 -1.37 -17.85 -0.40
C ARG A 85 -2.29 -17.00 -1.25
N THR A 86 -3.56 -17.02 -0.93
CA THR A 86 -4.57 -16.18 -1.57
C THR A 86 -5.03 -15.10 -0.60
N ARG A 87 -5.23 -13.89 -1.12
CA ARG A 87 -5.91 -12.80 -0.41
C ARG A 87 -6.94 -12.15 -1.31
N VAL A 88 -7.94 -11.54 -0.71
CA VAL A 88 -9.04 -10.90 -1.42
C VAL A 88 -9.21 -9.46 -0.91
N TRP A 89 -9.23 -8.53 -1.86
CA TRP A 89 -9.64 -7.16 -1.65
C TRP A 89 -11.09 -6.97 -2.11
N ARG A 90 -11.82 -6.15 -1.38
CA ARG A 90 -13.06 -5.54 -1.87
C ARG A 90 -12.88 -4.05 -1.78
N LEU A 91 -13.10 -3.34 -2.87
CA LEU A 91 -12.87 -1.90 -2.97
C LEU A 91 -14.08 -1.24 -3.64
N LYS A 92 -14.56 -0.13 -3.06
CA LYS A 92 -15.65 0.67 -3.61
C LYS A 92 -15.30 2.15 -3.50
N GLN A 93 -15.54 2.90 -4.57
CA GLN A 93 -15.44 4.34 -4.50
C GLN A 93 -16.62 4.90 -3.67
N ILE A 94 -16.31 5.71 -2.66
CA ILE A 94 -17.28 6.33 -1.74
C ILE A 94 -17.41 7.84 -1.95
N ALA A 95 -16.40 8.47 -2.57
CA ALA A 95 -16.38 9.86 -3.01
C ALA A 95 -15.28 10.02 -4.07
N PRO A 96 -15.22 11.13 -4.81
CA PRO A 96 -14.13 11.41 -5.75
C PRO A 96 -12.76 11.24 -5.09
N GLY A 97 -11.93 10.34 -5.64
CA GLY A 97 -10.60 10.03 -5.12
C GLY A 97 -10.55 9.31 -3.75
N ARG A 98 -11.68 8.90 -3.21
CA ARG A 98 -11.76 8.17 -1.93
C ARG A 98 -12.42 6.82 -2.11
N TYR A 99 -11.80 5.80 -1.54
CA TYR A 99 -12.29 4.44 -1.63
C TYR A 99 -12.36 3.83 -0.22
N ALA A 100 -13.35 3.00 0.01
CA ALA A 100 -13.47 2.16 1.19
C ALA A 100 -13.45 0.70 0.77
N GLY A 101 -12.97 -0.16 1.66
CA GLY A 101 -12.92 -1.57 1.35
C GLY A 101 -12.43 -2.43 2.49
N SER A 102 -12.23 -3.68 2.17
CA SER A 102 -11.68 -4.69 3.07
C SER A 102 -10.59 -5.50 2.38
N LEU A 103 -9.72 -6.07 3.19
CA LEU A 103 -8.66 -6.98 2.77
C LEU A 103 -8.62 -8.14 3.76
N THR A 104 -8.50 -9.38 3.27
CA THR A 104 -8.46 -10.57 4.13
C THR A 104 -7.33 -10.56 5.15
N ASP A 105 -6.20 -9.90 4.84
CA ASP A 105 -5.03 -9.79 5.73
C ASP A 105 -5.14 -8.63 6.73
N ALA A 106 -6.06 -7.68 6.53
CA ALA A 106 -6.25 -6.55 7.42
C ALA A 106 -7.00 -6.96 8.69
N SER A 107 -6.61 -6.39 9.82
CA SER A 107 -7.28 -6.56 11.11
C SER A 107 -8.23 -5.41 11.46
N GLY A 108 -8.41 -4.46 10.54
CA GLY A 108 -9.27 -3.28 10.70
C GLY A 108 -9.55 -2.61 9.35
N PRO A 109 -10.07 -1.37 9.37
CA PRO A 109 -10.47 -0.65 8.16
C PRO A 109 -9.28 -0.43 7.21
N VAL A 110 -9.59 -0.44 5.91
CA VAL A 110 -8.65 -0.10 4.85
C VAL A 110 -8.97 1.31 4.36
N GLU A 111 -8.05 2.24 4.60
CA GLU A 111 -8.15 3.62 4.12
C GLU A 111 -7.45 3.73 2.77
N THR A 112 -8.14 4.29 1.78
CA THR A 112 -7.60 4.46 0.43
C THR A 112 -7.94 5.84 -0.10
N VAL A 113 -6.90 6.61 -0.47
CA VAL A 113 -7.01 7.98 -0.96
C VAL A 113 -6.16 8.17 -2.21
N ALA A 114 -6.79 8.69 -3.28
CA ALA A 114 -6.08 9.10 -4.49
C ALA A 114 -5.37 10.44 -4.26
N ILE A 115 -4.12 10.52 -4.69
CA ILE A 115 -3.26 11.71 -4.61
C ILE A 115 -2.54 11.83 -5.95
N GLY A 116 -3.05 12.69 -6.84
CA GLY A 116 -2.52 12.80 -8.21
C GLY A 116 -2.56 11.45 -8.93
N ARG A 117 -1.41 11.04 -9.48
CA ARG A 117 -1.26 9.76 -10.20
C ARG A 117 -1.08 8.55 -9.28
N ALA A 118 -1.16 8.73 -7.96
CA ALA A 118 -0.96 7.66 -6.99
C ALA A 118 -2.18 7.43 -6.12
N ILE A 119 -2.23 6.25 -5.52
CA ILE A 119 -3.13 5.91 -4.43
C ILE A 119 -2.31 5.55 -3.21
N ARG A 120 -2.64 6.17 -2.09
CA ARG A 120 -2.17 5.75 -0.78
C ARG A 120 -3.19 4.83 -0.12
N ILE A 121 -2.73 3.68 0.35
CA ILE A 121 -3.52 2.70 1.07
C ILE A 121 -2.89 2.49 2.44
N ARG A 122 -3.72 2.50 3.50
CA ARG A 122 -3.26 2.24 4.87
C ARG A 122 -4.20 1.26 5.55
N TYR A 123 -3.66 0.30 6.25
CA TYR A 123 -4.44 -0.67 7.02
C TYR A 123 -3.60 -1.32 8.13
N PRO A 124 -4.25 -1.67 9.26
CA PRO A 124 -3.62 -2.47 10.31
C PRO A 124 -3.62 -3.95 9.93
N MET A 125 -2.61 -4.68 10.38
CA MET A 125 -2.52 -6.13 10.34
C MET A 125 -2.37 -6.70 11.75
N LYS A 126 -2.61 -8.00 11.90
CA LYS A 126 -2.41 -8.70 13.18
C LYS A 126 -0.99 -8.50 13.71
N GLY A 127 -0.84 -8.55 15.04
CA GLY A 127 0.46 -8.41 15.69
C GLY A 127 0.97 -6.98 15.82
N GLY A 128 0.10 -5.97 15.73
CA GLY A 128 0.47 -4.56 15.87
C GLY A 128 1.22 -3.99 14.66
N LEU A 129 1.05 -4.63 13.50
CA LEU A 129 1.64 -4.15 12.24
C LEU A 129 0.73 -3.10 11.61
N MET A 130 1.34 -2.07 11.01
CA MET A 130 0.68 -1.08 10.18
C MET A 130 1.30 -1.11 8.79
N VAL A 131 0.48 -1.19 7.77
CA VAL A 131 0.90 -1.13 6.37
C VAL A 131 0.54 0.23 5.79
N GLU A 132 1.50 0.81 5.09
CA GLU A 132 1.30 1.92 4.18
C GLU A 132 1.81 1.53 2.79
N GLN A 133 0.95 1.69 1.78
CA GLN A 133 1.22 1.28 0.41
C GLN A 133 0.94 2.44 -0.54
N TRP A 134 1.82 2.64 -1.50
CA TRP A 134 1.69 3.61 -2.57
C TRP A 134 1.66 2.89 -3.92
N LEU A 135 0.59 3.07 -4.66
CA LEU A 135 0.43 2.59 -6.03
C LEU A 135 0.49 3.79 -6.97
N THR A 136 1.56 3.92 -7.73
CA THR A 136 1.76 5.05 -8.65
C THR A 136 1.60 4.60 -10.09
N ALA A 137 0.66 5.20 -10.82
CA ALA A 137 0.43 4.90 -12.23
C ALA A 137 1.65 5.32 -13.07
N LEU A 138 2.16 4.41 -13.89
CA LEU A 138 3.23 4.68 -14.85
C LEU A 138 2.66 5.22 -16.18
N PRO A 139 3.46 5.95 -16.98
CA PRO A 139 3.04 6.41 -18.29
C PRO A 139 2.45 5.26 -19.12
N GLY A 140 1.37 5.56 -19.87
CA GLY A 140 0.66 4.56 -20.67
C GLY A 140 -0.44 3.80 -19.93
N GLY A 141 -0.57 3.95 -18.61
CA GLY A 141 -1.69 3.43 -17.81
C GLY A 141 -1.80 1.90 -17.72
N ARG A 142 -0.81 1.16 -18.20
CA ARG A 142 -0.80 -0.31 -18.19
C ARG A 142 0.07 -0.92 -17.10
N ALA A 143 0.82 -0.09 -16.38
CA ALA A 143 1.68 -0.53 -15.27
C ALA A 143 1.61 0.47 -14.11
N ILE A 144 1.88 -0.03 -12.91
CA ILE A 144 2.04 0.74 -11.68
C ILE A 144 3.31 0.32 -10.94
N ASP A 145 3.95 1.30 -10.30
CA ASP A 145 4.98 1.09 -9.29
C ASP A 145 4.29 0.99 -7.92
N ASN A 146 4.53 -0.10 -7.22
CA ASN A 146 3.99 -0.37 -5.89
C ASN A 146 5.11 -0.32 -4.85
N ARG A 147 4.99 0.60 -3.91
CA ARG A 147 5.89 0.71 -2.75
C ARG A 147 5.09 0.50 -1.48
N LEU A 148 5.46 -0.51 -0.70
CA LEU A 148 4.80 -0.83 0.54
C LEU A 148 5.79 -0.80 1.68
N THR A 149 5.39 -0.21 2.80
CA THR A 149 6.15 -0.18 4.05
C THR A 149 5.31 -0.81 5.15
N VAL A 150 5.91 -1.71 5.91
CA VAL A 150 5.30 -2.27 7.11
C VAL A 150 6.05 -1.73 8.32
N THR A 151 5.30 -1.20 9.27
CA THR A 151 5.84 -0.75 10.55
C THR A 151 5.24 -1.55 11.71
N LYS A 152 6.02 -1.68 12.78
CA LYS A 152 5.59 -2.21 14.07
C LYS A 152 6.03 -1.25 15.16
N TRP A 153 5.09 -0.73 15.95
CA TRP A 153 5.38 0.30 16.96
C TRP A 153 6.15 1.51 16.42
N GLY A 154 5.82 1.94 15.19
CA GLY A 154 6.50 3.04 14.51
C GLY A 154 7.84 2.68 13.84
N MET A 155 8.41 1.51 14.08
CA MET A 155 9.65 1.06 13.44
C MET A 155 9.36 0.31 12.14
N ARG A 156 10.10 0.61 11.08
CA ARG A 156 10.00 -0.09 9.80
C ARG A 156 10.56 -1.51 9.94
N VAL A 157 9.73 -2.51 9.66
CA VAL A 157 10.08 -3.94 9.75
C VAL A 157 10.13 -4.65 8.41
N ALA A 158 9.47 -4.08 7.38
CA ALA A 158 9.58 -4.58 6.01
C ALA A 158 9.31 -3.49 4.98
N THR A 159 9.83 -3.66 3.77
CA THR A 159 9.49 -2.88 2.58
C THR A 159 9.31 -3.79 1.37
N LEU A 160 8.34 -3.48 0.52
CA LEU A 160 8.14 -4.11 -0.78
C LEU A 160 8.31 -3.07 -1.89
N ARG A 161 8.99 -3.45 -2.95
CA ARG A 161 8.95 -2.77 -4.24
C ARG A 161 8.48 -3.77 -5.28
N GLU A 162 7.44 -3.42 -6.01
CA GLU A 162 6.79 -4.31 -6.96
C GLU A 162 6.36 -3.51 -8.18
N ARG A 163 6.55 -4.06 -9.37
CA ARG A 163 5.96 -3.55 -10.59
C ARG A 163 4.77 -4.42 -10.95
N ILE A 164 3.60 -3.81 -11.14
CA ILE A 164 2.37 -4.51 -11.49
C ILE A 164 1.97 -4.09 -12.90
N GLU A 165 1.67 -5.07 -13.77
CA GLU A 165 1.30 -4.86 -15.16
C GLU A 165 -0.07 -5.51 -15.47
N LYS A 166 -0.89 -4.81 -16.26
CA LYS A 166 -2.11 -5.38 -16.85
C LYS A 166 -1.74 -6.43 -17.89
N ARG A 167 -2.42 -7.56 -17.84
CA ARG A 167 -2.34 -8.61 -18.86
C ARG A 167 -3.53 -8.56 -19.81
#